data_b9169be9f11ac932d1386eade85ea928
#
_entry.id   b9169be9f11ac932d1386eade85ea928
#
_cell.length_a   1.000
_cell.length_b   1.000
_cell.length_c   1.000
_cell.angle_alpha   90.00
_cell.angle_beta   90.00
_cell.angle_gamma   90.00
#
_symmetry.space_group_name_H-M   'P 1'
#
loop_
_entity.id
_entity.type
_entity.pdbx_description
1 polymer ?
#
loop_
_entity_poly.entity_id
_entity_poly.type
_entity_poly.pdbx_seq_one_letter_code
_entity_poly.pdbx_strand_id
1 'polypeptide(L)'
;AGLNALYIPLVMLASSAATAIVLVRGGDMVLEHGMLIGTLSAFTTYAVSIFEPIQQMARVLANIISVQPNIERVMGLLDQKPNIVDNPAVIEKYGDSFHPKKENWEEIRGDIEFDDVSFRYPDGKEEVLSHFSLKIPAGTTVAIVGETGAGKSTLVNLACRFFEPTSGRILIDGVD
;
A
#
# COMPACT_ATOMS: atom_id res chain seq x y z
N ALA A 1 2.77 10.27 20.30
CA ALA A 1 4.11 10.87 20.53
C ALA A 1 4.36 11.21 22.04
N GLY A 2 3.36 11.67 22.80
CA GLY A 2 3.56 12.14 24.19
C GLY A 2 3.87 11.04 25.22
N LEU A 3 3.28 9.85 25.10
CA LEU A 3 3.49 8.77 26.08
C LEU A 3 4.93 8.24 26.08
N ASN A 4 5.53 8.09 24.89
CA ASN A 4 6.92 7.61 24.77
C ASN A 4 7.95 8.60 25.30
N ALA A 5 7.65 9.90 25.28
CA ALA A 5 8.54 10.93 25.82
C ALA A 5 8.62 10.88 27.36
N LEU A 6 7.55 10.44 28.03
CA LEU A 6 7.50 10.34 29.48
C LEU A 6 8.04 8.99 30.02
N TYR A 7 7.89 7.93 29.23
CA TYR A 7 8.27 6.57 29.61
C TYR A 7 9.78 6.43 29.88
N ILE A 8 10.62 6.91 28.96
CA ILE A 8 12.08 6.79 29.08
C ILE A 8 12.62 7.49 30.34
N PRO A 9 12.24 8.76 30.63
CA PRO A 9 12.64 9.41 31.88
C PRO A 9 12.19 8.69 33.15
N LEU A 10 10.97 8.13 33.14
CA LEU A 10 10.45 7.37 34.29
C LEU A 10 11.25 6.08 34.55
N VAL A 11 11.59 5.34 33.48
CA VAL A 11 12.43 4.14 33.62
C VAL A 11 13.84 4.49 34.09
N MET A 12 14.40 5.60 33.59
CA MET A 12 15.72 6.07 34.06
C MET A 12 15.70 6.47 35.54
N LEU A 13 14.65 7.17 36.00
CA LEU A 13 14.47 7.50 37.41
C LEU A 13 14.37 6.26 38.30
N ALA A 14 13.57 5.27 37.88
CA ALA A 14 13.41 4.01 38.56
C ALA A 14 14.75 3.24 38.66
N SER A 15 15.50 3.17 37.55
CA SER A 15 16.83 2.55 37.50
C SER A 15 17.82 3.25 38.45
N SER A 16 17.85 4.58 38.44
CA SER A 16 18.74 5.37 39.28
C SER A 16 18.38 5.19 40.77
N ALA A 17 17.09 5.17 41.10
CA ALA A 17 16.62 4.94 42.46
C ALA A 17 16.98 3.51 42.93
N ALA A 18 16.76 2.50 42.13
CA ALA A 18 17.13 1.11 42.43
C ALA A 18 18.64 0.98 42.70
N THR A 19 19.46 1.58 41.81
CA THR A 19 20.92 1.58 41.94
C THR A 19 21.35 2.30 43.25
N ALA A 20 20.76 3.43 43.57
CA ALA A 20 21.04 4.16 44.80
C ALA A 20 20.71 3.32 46.05
N ILE A 21 19.55 2.64 46.07
CA ILE A 21 19.17 1.75 47.17
C ILE A 21 20.15 0.60 47.33
N VAL A 22 20.55 -0.04 46.24
CA VAL A 22 21.53 -1.14 46.23
C VAL A 22 22.88 -0.68 46.80
N LEU A 23 23.37 0.50 46.36
CA LEU A 23 24.62 1.06 46.84
C LEU A 23 24.59 1.44 48.31
N VAL A 24 23.55 2.11 48.77
CA VAL A 24 23.44 2.52 50.17
C VAL A 24 23.30 1.31 51.08
N ARG A 25 22.31 0.47 50.83
CA ARG A 25 22.07 -0.72 51.69
C ARG A 25 23.17 -1.77 51.57
N GLY A 26 23.67 -2.01 50.36
CA GLY A 26 24.76 -2.94 50.13
C GLY A 26 26.09 -2.42 50.72
N GLY A 27 26.32 -1.10 50.66
CA GLY A 27 27.49 -0.49 51.31
C GLY A 27 27.46 -0.68 52.84
N ASP A 28 26.33 -0.44 53.48
CA ASP A 28 26.16 -0.71 54.93
C ASP A 28 26.47 -2.17 55.26
N MET A 29 25.93 -3.12 54.47
CA MET A 29 26.17 -4.55 54.65
C MET A 29 27.63 -4.96 54.45
N VAL A 30 28.37 -4.29 53.57
CA VAL A 30 29.80 -4.52 53.41
C VAL A 30 30.59 -4.01 54.59
N LEU A 31 30.23 -2.85 55.12
CA LEU A 31 30.90 -2.25 56.34
C LEU A 31 30.67 -3.12 57.57
N GLU A 32 29.49 -3.72 57.69
CA GLU A 32 29.14 -4.64 58.79
C GLU A 32 29.70 -6.08 58.59
N HIS A 33 30.52 -6.31 57.55
CA HIS A 33 31.11 -7.60 57.18
C HIS A 33 30.07 -8.68 56.81
N GLY A 34 28.82 -8.28 56.55
CA GLY A 34 27.75 -9.17 56.08
C GLY A 34 27.76 -9.48 54.57
N MET A 35 28.53 -8.71 53.79
CA MET A 35 28.62 -8.89 52.32
C MET A 35 30.03 -8.60 51.80
N LEU A 36 30.42 -9.35 50.77
CA LEU A 36 31.68 -9.09 50.03
C LEU A 36 31.51 -7.95 49.02
N ILE A 37 32.56 -7.15 48.82
CA ILE A 37 32.57 -6.05 47.82
C ILE A 37 32.25 -6.58 46.43
N GLY A 38 32.74 -7.78 46.07
CA GLY A 38 32.45 -8.40 44.78
C GLY A 38 30.95 -8.72 44.60
N THR A 39 30.27 -9.11 45.69
CA THR A 39 28.82 -9.34 45.68
C THR A 39 28.06 -8.03 45.45
N LEU A 40 28.45 -6.96 46.13
CA LEU A 40 27.85 -5.63 45.95
C LEU A 40 28.02 -5.16 44.48
N SER A 41 29.22 -5.34 43.89
CA SER A 41 29.47 -5.00 42.50
C SER A 41 28.59 -5.77 41.55
N ALA A 42 28.41 -7.08 41.78
CA ALA A 42 27.51 -7.89 40.97
C ALA A 42 26.05 -7.45 41.06
N PHE A 43 25.55 -7.17 42.28
CA PHE A 43 24.19 -6.64 42.46
C PHE A 43 23.98 -5.29 41.80
N THR A 44 24.95 -4.40 41.86
CA THR A 44 24.88 -3.07 41.21
C THR A 44 24.80 -3.25 39.70
N THR A 45 25.62 -4.14 39.12
CA THR A 45 25.60 -4.44 37.67
C THR A 45 24.25 -5.02 37.25
N TYR A 46 23.68 -5.95 38.01
CA TYR A 46 22.37 -6.51 37.73
C TYR A 46 21.24 -5.49 37.86
N ALA A 47 21.30 -4.63 38.87
CA ALA A 47 20.31 -3.57 39.07
C ALA A 47 20.25 -2.61 37.89
N VAL A 48 21.38 -2.31 37.27
CA VAL A 48 21.44 -1.46 36.06
C VAL A 48 20.97 -2.24 34.82
N SER A 49 21.50 -3.46 34.65
CA SER A 49 21.27 -4.23 33.40
C SER A 49 19.85 -4.76 33.24
N ILE A 50 19.08 -4.93 34.33
CA ILE A 50 17.69 -5.40 34.24
C ILE A 50 16.75 -4.41 33.55
N PHE A 51 17.09 -3.15 33.54
CA PHE A 51 16.27 -2.09 32.92
C PHE A 51 16.51 -1.99 31.40
N GLU A 52 17.62 -2.44 30.90
CA GLU A 52 17.93 -2.42 29.45
C GLU A 52 16.97 -3.26 28.62
N PRO A 53 16.69 -4.54 28.93
CA PRO A 53 15.68 -5.34 28.24
C PRO A 53 14.29 -4.71 28.27
N ILE A 54 13.92 -4.07 29.39
CA ILE A 54 12.61 -3.41 29.54
C ILE A 54 12.50 -2.25 28.55
N GLN A 55 13.57 -1.43 28.41
CA GLN A 55 13.60 -0.36 27.44
C GLN A 55 13.59 -0.85 26.00
N GLN A 56 14.27 -1.97 25.71
CA GLN A 56 14.26 -2.60 24.38
C GLN A 56 12.86 -3.11 24.01
N MET A 57 12.16 -3.77 24.93
CA MET A 57 10.79 -4.21 24.70
C MET A 57 9.85 -3.04 24.37
N ALA A 58 9.95 -1.94 25.09
CA ALA A 58 9.16 -0.75 24.81
C ALA A 58 9.45 -0.17 23.42
N ARG A 59 10.72 -0.14 22.99
CA ARG A 59 11.10 0.29 21.65
C ARG A 59 10.55 -0.63 20.57
N VAL A 60 10.61 -1.94 20.76
CA VAL A 60 10.06 -2.92 19.83
C VAL A 60 8.55 -2.74 19.67
N LEU A 61 7.82 -2.59 20.78
CA LEU A 61 6.38 -2.32 20.76
C LEU A 61 6.04 -1.02 20.02
N ALA A 62 6.80 0.05 20.27
CA ALA A 62 6.61 1.31 19.55
C ALA A 62 6.86 1.17 18.04
N ASN A 63 7.87 0.39 17.65
CA ASN A 63 8.17 0.11 16.24
C ASN A 63 7.05 -0.70 15.57
N ILE A 64 6.51 -1.72 16.24
CA ILE A 64 5.38 -2.51 15.73
C ILE A 64 4.18 -1.60 15.44
N ILE A 65 3.84 -0.73 16.39
CA ILE A 65 2.73 0.22 16.22
C ILE A 65 3.00 1.19 15.06
N SER A 66 4.24 1.64 14.87
CA SER A 66 4.60 2.58 13.80
C SER A 66 4.57 1.95 12.40
N VAL A 67 4.72 0.64 12.28
CA VAL A 67 4.71 -0.10 11.00
C VAL A 67 3.28 -0.43 10.56
N GLN A 68 2.33 -0.49 11.49
CA GLN A 68 0.94 -0.87 11.18
C GLN A 68 0.31 -0.07 10.02
N PRO A 69 0.42 1.28 9.93
CA PRO A 69 -0.14 2.03 8.80
C PRO A 69 0.47 1.64 7.44
N ASN A 70 1.74 1.23 7.42
CA ASN A 70 2.39 0.79 6.19
C ASN A 70 1.86 -0.57 5.74
N ILE A 71 1.61 -1.48 6.69
CA ILE A 71 0.99 -2.78 6.40
C ILE A 71 -0.43 -2.57 5.86
N GLU A 72 -1.23 -1.71 6.48
CA GLU A 72 -2.58 -1.39 6.02
C GLU A 72 -2.60 -0.83 4.59
N ARG A 73 -1.64 0.03 4.26
CA ARG A 73 -1.49 0.56 2.89
C ARG A 73 -1.16 -0.52 1.87
N VAL A 74 -0.22 -1.40 2.19
CA VAL A 74 0.17 -2.51 1.31
C VAL A 74 -0.98 -3.49 1.14
N MET A 75 -1.65 -3.87 2.24
CA MET A 75 -2.82 -4.74 2.19
C MET A 75 -3.95 -4.12 1.39
N GLY A 76 -4.24 -2.82 1.60
CA GLY A 76 -5.23 -2.09 0.83
C GLY A 76 -4.92 -2.04 -0.67
N LEU A 77 -3.65 -2.02 -1.07
CA LEU A 77 -3.24 -2.12 -2.47
C LEU A 77 -3.44 -3.54 -3.02
N LEU A 78 -3.09 -4.55 -2.24
CA LEU A 78 -3.24 -5.96 -2.64
C LEU A 78 -4.71 -6.39 -2.74
N ASP A 79 -5.57 -5.81 -1.92
CA ASP A 79 -7.01 -6.09 -1.90
C ASP A 79 -7.77 -5.34 -3.02
N GLN A 80 -7.12 -4.39 -3.71
CA GLN A 80 -7.73 -3.70 -4.85
C GLN A 80 -7.97 -4.69 -5.98
N LYS A 81 -9.23 -4.82 -6.35
CA LYS A 81 -9.61 -5.59 -7.55
C LYS A 81 -9.40 -4.73 -8.78
N PRO A 82 -8.78 -5.25 -9.84
CA PRO A 82 -8.71 -4.55 -11.12
C PRO A 82 -10.11 -4.20 -11.62
N ASN A 83 -10.32 -2.97 -12.07
CA ASN A 83 -11.59 -2.54 -12.64
C ASN A 83 -11.83 -3.15 -14.04
N ILE A 84 -10.74 -3.51 -14.72
CA ILE A 84 -10.76 -4.11 -16.06
C ILE A 84 -10.20 -5.52 -15.91
N VAL A 85 -11.04 -6.49 -16.19
CA VAL A 85 -10.69 -7.92 -16.10
C VAL A 85 -11.10 -8.58 -17.41
N ASP A 86 -10.23 -9.39 -17.95
CA ASP A 86 -10.56 -10.16 -19.14
C ASP A 86 -11.61 -11.23 -18.84
N ASN A 87 -12.50 -11.42 -19.80
CA ASN A 87 -13.51 -12.48 -19.71
C ASN A 87 -12.81 -13.85 -19.62
N PRO A 88 -13.29 -14.79 -18.79
CA PRO A 88 -12.73 -16.13 -18.69
C PRO A 88 -12.57 -16.84 -20.04
N ALA A 89 -13.48 -16.63 -20.98
CA ALA A 89 -13.39 -17.17 -22.34
C ALA A 89 -12.22 -16.58 -23.16
N VAL A 90 -11.90 -15.30 -22.92
CA VAL A 90 -10.74 -14.62 -23.54
C VAL A 90 -9.45 -15.19 -22.96
N ILE A 91 -9.39 -15.36 -21.66
CA ILE A 91 -8.21 -15.96 -20.96
C ILE A 91 -8.01 -17.41 -21.43
N GLU A 92 -9.10 -18.18 -21.61
CA GLU A 92 -9.01 -19.54 -22.11
C GLU A 92 -8.44 -19.58 -23.52
N LYS A 93 -8.87 -18.67 -24.40
CA LYS A 93 -8.44 -18.61 -25.81
C LYS A 93 -7.06 -18.02 -25.97
N TYR A 94 -6.76 -16.89 -25.36
CA TYR A 94 -5.56 -16.06 -25.61
C TYR A 94 -4.53 -16.11 -24.49
N GLY A 95 -4.83 -16.74 -23.36
CA GLY A 95 -4.00 -16.74 -22.15
C GLY A 95 -4.15 -15.45 -21.33
N ASP A 96 -3.39 -15.37 -20.25
CA ASP A 96 -3.30 -14.20 -19.39
C ASP A 96 -2.02 -13.38 -19.68
N SER A 97 -1.84 -12.27 -18.99
CA SER A 97 -0.68 -11.38 -19.15
C SER A 97 0.66 -12.07 -18.82
N PHE A 98 0.65 -13.14 -18.03
CA PHE A 98 1.84 -13.89 -17.64
C PHE A 98 2.08 -15.12 -18.52
N HIS A 99 1.01 -15.68 -19.10
CA HIS A 99 1.02 -16.89 -19.91
C HIS A 99 0.22 -16.67 -21.20
N PRO A 100 0.68 -15.78 -22.12
CA PRO A 100 -0.01 -15.48 -23.36
C PRO A 100 0.09 -16.66 -24.33
N LYS A 101 -1.03 -17.02 -24.95
CA LYS A 101 -1.11 -18.02 -26.02
C LYS A 101 -1.01 -17.34 -27.37
N LYS A 102 0.22 -16.95 -27.75
CA LYS A 102 0.48 -16.15 -28.97
C LYS A 102 0.06 -16.85 -30.25
N GLU A 103 0.02 -18.16 -30.25
CA GLU A 103 -0.43 -18.98 -31.38
C GLU A 103 -1.91 -18.76 -31.73
N ASN A 104 -2.70 -18.25 -30.80
CA ASN A 104 -4.12 -17.97 -31.00
C ASN A 104 -4.39 -16.51 -31.37
N TRP A 105 -3.35 -15.66 -31.44
CA TRP A 105 -3.52 -14.25 -31.75
C TRP A 105 -3.94 -14.06 -33.22
N GLU A 106 -5.01 -13.33 -33.42
CA GLU A 106 -5.51 -12.96 -34.73
C GLU A 106 -4.82 -11.68 -35.23
N GLU A 107 -4.73 -11.53 -36.55
CA GLU A 107 -4.20 -10.32 -37.16
C GLU A 107 -5.20 -9.17 -36.99
N ILE A 108 -4.77 -8.09 -36.31
CA ILE A 108 -5.58 -6.90 -36.11
C ILE A 108 -5.47 -6.00 -37.31
N ARG A 109 -6.59 -5.70 -37.99
CA ARG A 109 -6.66 -4.75 -39.12
C ARG A 109 -6.76 -3.32 -38.65
N GLY A 110 -7.45 -3.09 -37.51
CA GLY A 110 -7.56 -1.81 -36.85
C GLY A 110 -8.82 -1.01 -37.22
N ASP A 111 -9.91 -1.66 -37.62
CA ASP A 111 -11.22 -1.03 -37.63
C ASP A 111 -11.69 -0.77 -36.18
N ILE A 112 -12.01 0.48 -35.85
CA ILE A 112 -12.52 0.84 -34.52
C ILE A 112 -13.95 1.36 -34.67
N GLU A 113 -14.85 0.82 -33.84
CA GLU A 113 -16.24 1.26 -33.83
C GLU A 113 -16.71 1.53 -32.39
N PHE A 114 -17.14 2.75 -32.14
CA PHE A 114 -17.88 3.13 -30.95
C PHE A 114 -19.36 3.00 -31.26
N ASP A 115 -20.07 2.11 -30.54
CA ASP A 115 -21.49 1.80 -30.75
C ASP A 115 -22.28 2.25 -29.52
N ASP A 116 -22.92 3.42 -29.62
CA ASP A 116 -23.76 4.05 -28.59
C ASP A 116 -23.07 4.20 -27.23
N VAL A 117 -21.80 4.62 -27.22
CA VAL A 117 -20.95 4.69 -26.03
C VAL A 117 -21.32 5.86 -25.15
N SER A 118 -21.64 5.57 -23.90
CA SER A 118 -21.70 6.57 -22.82
C SER A 118 -20.68 6.25 -21.76
N PHE A 119 -20.05 7.28 -21.21
CA PHE A 119 -19.01 7.11 -20.19
C PHE A 119 -19.05 8.18 -19.14
N ARG A 120 -18.87 7.73 -17.89
CA ARG A 120 -18.68 8.54 -16.69
C ARG A 120 -17.54 7.99 -15.86
N TYR A 121 -16.66 8.86 -15.37
CA TYR A 121 -15.62 8.43 -14.43
C TYR A 121 -16.22 7.95 -13.11
N PRO A 122 -15.63 6.95 -12.43
CA PRO A 122 -16.15 6.42 -11.17
C PRO A 122 -16.35 7.49 -10.09
N ASP A 123 -15.46 8.47 -10.03
CA ASP A 123 -15.53 9.58 -9.08
C ASP A 123 -16.30 10.81 -9.61
N GLY A 124 -16.74 10.76 -10.87
CA GLY A 124 -17.43 11.84 -11.57
C GLY A 124 -18.95 11.76 -11.41
N LYS A 125 -19.62 12.90 -11.34
CA LYS A 125 -21.09 12.98 -11.32
C LYS A 125 -21.70 13.14 -12.72
N GLU A 126 -20.94 13.66 -13.69
CA GLU A 126 -21.40 14.00 -15.03
C GLU A 126 -20.91 12.99 -16.06
N GLU A 127 -21.72 12.73 -17.06
CA GLU A 127 -21.29 11.96 -18.23
C GLU A 127 -20.36 12.78 -19.08
N VAL A 128 -19.19 12.22 -19.38
CA VAL A 128 -18.17 12.84 -20.24
C VAL A 128 -18.45 12.54 -21.71
N LEU A 129 -19.01 11.38 -22.00
CA LEU A 129 -19.52 10.99 -23.30
C LEU A 129 -20.95 10.48 -23.13
N SER A 130 -21.86 10.89 -24.01
CA SER A 130 -23.26 10.49 -23.99
C SER A 130 -23.67 10.05 -25.38
N HIS A 131 -24.07 8.78 -25.51
CA HIS A 131 -24.57 8.18 -26.76
C HIS A 131 -23.64 8.44 -27.97
N PHE A 132 -22.34 8.31 -27.78
CA PHE A 132 -21.36 8.60 -28.79
C PHE A 132 -21.17 7.39 -29.71
N SER A 133 -21.32 7.62 -31.03
CA SER A 133 -21.10 6.64 -32.06
C SER A 133 -20.13 7.15 -33.11
N LEU A 134 -19.10 6.38 -33.43
CA LEU A 134 -18.11 6.71 -34.44
C LEU A 134 -17.51 5.42 -35.01
N LYS A 135 -17.36 5.39 -36.32
CA LYS A 135 -16.66 4.30 -37.01
C LYS A 135 -15.41 4.83 -37.69
N ILE A 136 -14.28 4.22 -37.36
CA ILE A 136 -12.97 4.57 -37.92
C ILE A 136 -12.46 3.36 -38.70
N PRO A 137 -12.46 3.40 -40.06
CA PRO A 137 -11.95 2.32 -40.85
C PRO A 137 -10.44 2.12 -40.69
N ALA A 138 -9.99 0.88 -40.82
CA ALA A 138 -8.56 0.53 -40.81
C ALA A 138 -7.73 1.42 -41.72
N GLY A 139 -6.53 1.76 -41.27
CA GLY A 139 -5.59 2.61 -42.03
C GLY A 139 -5.98 4.10 -42.09
N THR A 140 -7.07 4.52 -41.41
CA THR A 140 -7.49 5.91 -41.38
C THR A 140 -6.84 6.65 -40.22
N THR A 141 -6.39 7.87 -40.45
CA THR A 141 -5.93 8.77 -39.39
C THR A 141 -7.03 9.75 -39.00
N VAL A 142 -7.40 9.79 -37.73
CA VAL A 142 -8.44 10.66 -37.20
C VAL A 142 -7.84 11.68 -36.24
N ALA A 143 -8.19 12.96 -36.43
CA ALA A 143 -7.84 14.03 -35.50
C ALA A 143 -9.06 14.39 -34.64
N ILE A 144 -8.89 14.34 -33.33
CA ILE A 144 -9.93 14.71 -32.37
C ILE A 144 -9.67 16.15 -31.89
N VAL A 145 -10.56 17.07 -32.23
CA VAL A 145 -10.46 18.48 -31.89
C VAL A 145 -11.64 18.90 -31.02
N GLY A 146 -11.45 19.87 -30.15
CA GLY A 146 -12.48 20.39 -29.25
C GLY A 146 -11.87 21.17 -28.10
N GLU A 147 -12.71 21.81 -27.28
CA GLU A 147 -12.31 22.59 -26.13
C GLU A 147 -11.70 21.71 -25.02
N THR A 148 -11.00 22.36 -24.06
CA THR A 148 -10.50 21.64 -22.87
C THR A 148 -11.71 21.12 -22.07
N GLY A 149 -11.66 19.84 -21.70
CA GLY A 149 -12.76 19.17 -21.00
C GLY A 149 -13.80 18.48 -21.89
N ALA A 150 -13.72 18.63 -23.22
CA ALA A 150 -14.66 18.00 -24.17
C ALA A 150 -14.56 16.47 -24.33
N GLY A 151 -13.86 15.76 -23.45
CA GLY A 151 -13.78 14.30 -23.47
C GLY A 151 -12.78 13.68 -24.45
N LYS A 152 -11.91 14.48 -25.12
CA LYS A 152 -10.95 13.99 -26.11
C LYS A 152 -10.02 12.88 -25.57
N SER A 153 -9.39 13.12 -24.45
CA SER A 153 -8.51 12.13 -23.80
C SER A 153 -9.30 10.93 -23.30
N THR A 154 -10.54 11.14 -22.88
CA THR A 154 -11.43 10.05 -22.46
C THR A 154 -11.73 9.11 -23.61
N LEU A 155 -12.00 9.66 -24.80
CA LEU A 155 -12.27 8.86 -26.00
C LEU A 155 -11.06 7.98 -26.38
N VAL A 156 -9.85 8.54 -26.32
CA VAL A 156 -8.61 7.79 -26.58
C VAL A 156 -8.40 6.71 -25.51
N ASN A 157 -8.61 7.04 -24.24
CA ASN A 157 -8.46 6.08 -23.15
C ASN A 157 -9.46 4.92 -23.25
N LEU A 158 -10.68 5.20 -23.68
CA LEU A 158 -11.68 4.16 -23.95
C LEU A 158 -11.28 3.27 -25.12
N ALA A 159 -10.79 3.87 -26.22
CA ALA A 159 -10.27 3.09 -27.38
C ALA A 159 -9.10 2.17 -26.99
N CYS A 160 -8.25 2.60 -26.04
CA CYS A 160 -7.15 1.80 -25.51
C CYS A 160 -7.55 0.86 -24.37
N ARG A 161 -8.85 0.80 -24.02
CA ARG A 161 -9.39 0.00 -22.92
C ARG A 161 -8.75 0.32 -21.56
N PHE A 162 -8.37 1.57 -21.31
CA PHE A 162 -7.98 2.01 -19.96
C PHE A 162 -9.18 2.20 -19.04
N PHE A 163 -10.36 2.31 -19.62
CA PHE A 163 -11.65 2.34 -18.95
C PHE A 163 -12.65 1.53 -19.75
N GLU A 164 -13.64 0.94 -19.06
CA GLU A 164 -14.80 0.33 -19.68
C GLU A 164 -15.92 1.38 -19.84
N PRO A 165 -16.67 1.38 -20.94
CA PRO A 165 -17.80 2.28 -21.11
C PRO A 165 -18.88 1.99 -20.06
N THR A 166 -19.63 3.03 -19.65
CA THR A 166 -20.76 2.88 -18.73
C THR A 166 -21.95 2.19 -19.46
N SER A 167 -22.11 2.47 -20.74
CA SER A 167 -23.06 1.79 -21.62
C SER A 167 -22.56 1.85 -23.06
N GLY A 168 -23.11 1.03 -23.95
CA GLY A 168 -22.60 0.84 -25.30
C GLY A 168 -21.41 -0.12 -25.32
N ARG A 169 -20.70 -0.17 -26.43
CA ARG A 169 -19.54 -1.04 -26.63
C ARG A 169 -18.54 -0.43 -27.62
N ILE A 170 -17.30 -0.88 -27.52
CA ILE A 170 -16.23 -0.48 -28.43
C ILE A 170 -15.69 -1.73 -29.10
N LEU A 171 -15.78 -1.77 -30.39
CA LEU A 171 -15.40 -2.92 -31.19
C LEU A 171 -14.08 -2.62 -31.92
N ILE A 172 -13.16 -3.58 -31.90
CA ILE A 172 -11.96 -3.58 -32.74
C ILE A 172 -12.09 -4.76 -33.70
N ASP A 173 -12.09 -4.47 -35.00
CA ASP A 173 -12.33 -5.45 -36.06
C ASP A 173 -13.66 -6.24 -35.86
N GLY A 174 -14.66 -5.60 -35.27
CA GLY A 174 -15.96 -6.19 -34.98
C GLY A 174 -16.02 -7.05 -33.70
N VAL A 175 -14.95 -7.10 -32.92
CA VAL A 175 -14.86 -7.82 -31.63
C VAL A 175 -14.86 -6.80 -30.48
N ASP A 176 -15.69 -7.06 -29.44
CA ASP A 176 -15.83 -6.23 -28.24
C ASP A 176 -14.69 -6.52 -27.24
#